data_1d66db088d09b2b37f030aaabaa4a3fb
#
_entry.id   1d66db088d09b2b37f030aaabaa4a3fb
#
_cell.length_a   1.000
_cell.length_b   1.000
_cell.length_c   1.000
_cell.angle_alpha   90.00
_cell.angle_beta   90.00
_cell.angle_gamma   90.00
#
_symmetry.space_group_name_H-M   'P 1'
#
loop_
_entity.id
_entity.type
_entity.pdbx_description
1 polymer ?
#
loop_
_entity_poly.entity_id
_entity_poly.type
_entity_poly.pdbx_seq_one_letter_code
_entity_poly.pdbx_strand_id
1 'polypeptide(L)'
;LVGSEMCIRDSVEGCWVELADGSTQHFALTEADQINLNVALEAVKAGAEGYPYHADGELCRVFSAADINAVAAAAVAHKLYHTTYFNHAKQWATRAKTADELAGIHYGAQLPEDLAANMAKVIASVSGQ
;
A
#
# COMPACT_ATOMS: atom_id res chain seq x y z
N LEU A 1 14.66 -11.75 7.24
CA LEU A 1 13.56 -11.65 8.20
C LEU A 1 12.43 -12.58 7.80
N VAL A 2 12.00 -13.43 8.73
CA VAL A 2 10.85 -14.30 8.52
C VAL A 2 9.61 -13.42 8.27
N GLY A 3 8.92 -13.67 7.17
CA GLY A 3 7.75 -12.90 6.82
C GLY A 3 8.00 -11.78 5.82
N SER A 4 9.26 -11.53 5.43
CA SER A 4 9.54 -10.48 4.45
C SER A 4 8.88 -10.77 3.11
N GLU A 5 8.87 -12.05 2.70
CA GLU A 5 8.19 -12.46 1.46
C GLU A 5 6.68 -12.26 1.56
N MET A 6 6.09 -12.53 2.73
CA MET A 6 4.66 -12.30 2.96
C MET A 6 4.35 -10.80 2.92
N CYS A 7 5.23 -9.97 3.47
CA CYS A 7 5.06 -8.52 3.43
C CYS A 7 5.09 -8.02 1.98
N ILE A 8 6.03 -8.51 1.18
CA ILE A 8 6.12 -8.15 -0.23
C ILE A 8 4.88 -8.61 -0.98
N ARG A 9 4.43 -9.85 -0.74
CA ARG A 9 3.24 -10.40 -1.38
C ARG A 9 2.01 -9.55 -1.07
N ASP A 10 1.79 -9.24 0.20
CA ASP A 10 0.64 -8.44 0.61
C ASP A 10 0.71 -7.03 0.03
N SER A 11 1.92 -6.47 -0.07
CA SER A 11 2.10 -5.16 -0.67
C SER A 11 1.67 -5.14 -2.14
N VAL A 12 2.00 -6.20 -2.91
CA VAL A 12 1.67 -6.25 -4.34
C VAL A 12 0.26 -6.80 -4.61
N GLU A 13 -0.33 -7.55 -3.68
CA GLU A 13 -1.72 -7.98 -3.81
C GLU A 13 -2.67 -6.80 -3.95
N GLY A 14 -2.33 -5.68 -3.32
CA GLY A 14 -3.05 -4.44 -3.53
C GLY A 14 -4.11 -4.15 -2.49
N CYS A 15 -5.08 -3.35 -2.89
CA CYS A 15 -6.05 -2.79 -1.96
C CYS A 15 -7.43 -2.67 -2.57
N TRP A 16 -8.43 -2.54 -1.68
CA TRP A 16 -9.80 -2.28 -2.08
C TRP A 16 -10.03 -0.78 -2.12
N VAL A 17 -10.72 -0.32 -3.15
CA VAL A 17 -10.96 1.11 -3.37
C VAL A 17 -12.44 1.31 -3.66
N GLU A 18 -13.06 2.27 -2.99
CA GLU A 18 -14.42 2.69 -3.30
C GLU A 18 -14.37 3.72 -4.43
N LEU A 19 -15.10 3.44 -5.49
CA LEU A 19 -15.15 4.31 -6.66
C LEU A 19 -16.35 5.28 -6.58
N ALA A 20 -16.37 6.24 -7.48
CA ALA A 20 -17.41 7.30 -7.48
C ALA A 20 -18.81 6.73 -7.65
N ASP A 21 -18.96 5.59 -8.30
CA ASP A 21 -20.27 4.94 -8.49
C ASP A 21 -20.74 4.17 -7.25
N GLY A 22 -19.96 4.20 -6.18
CA GLY A 22 -20.29 3.50 -4.94
C GLY A 22 -19.82 2.06 -4.89
N SER A 23 -19.29 1.52 -5.97
CA SER A 23 -18.74 0.16 -5.97
C SER A 23 -17.38 0.13 -5.28
N THR A 24 -17.05 -1.01 -4.66
CA THR A 24 -15.74 -1.25 -4.07
C THR A 24 -15.07 -2.35 -4.89
N GLN A 25 -13.91 -2.06 -5.43
CA GLN A 25 -13.19 -2.98 -6.30
C GLN A 25 -11.75 -3.12 -5.84
N HIS A 26 -11.14 -4.26 -6.18
CA HIS A 26 -9.78 -4.58 -5.78
C HIS A 26 -8.79 -4.26 -6.91
N PHE A 27 -7.67 -3.63 -6.54
CA PHE A 27 -6.62 -3.26 -7.49
C PHE A 27 -5.29 -3.82 -7.02
N ALA A 28 -4.71 -4.68 -7.83
CA ALA A 28 -3.39 -5.22 -7.56
C ALA A 28 -2.33 -4.12 -7.71
N LEU A 29 -1.24 -4.26 -6.97
CA LEU A 29 -0.15 -3.29 -6.97
C LEU A 29 1.19 -3.97 -7.24
N THR A 30 1.24 -4.81 -8.26
CA THR A 30 2.50 -5.34 -8.76
C THR A 30 3.33 -4.17 -9.31
N GLU A 31 4.60 -4.42 -9.57
CA GLU A 31 5.46 -3.39 -10.14
C GLU A 31 4.89 -2.84 -11.45
N ALA A 32 4.39 -3.73 -12.32
CA ALA A 32 3.76 -3.32 -13.58
C ALA A 32 2.50 -2.50 -13.33
N ASP A 33 1.68 -2.90 -12.37
CA ASP A 33 0.46 -2.18 -12.01
C ASP A 33 0.78 -0.78 -11.50
N GLN A 34 1.82 -0.65 -10.69
CA GLN A 34 2.23 0.65 -10.17
C GLN A 34 2.71 1.59 -11.30
N ILE A 35 3.44 1.05 -12.27
CA ILE A 35 3.88 1.82 -13.43
C ILE A 35 2.66 2.28 -14.24
N ASN A 36 1.73 1.38 -14.51
CA ASN A 36 0.52 1.70 -15.26
C ASN A 36 -0.34 2.74 -14.55
N LEU A 37 -0.46 2.61 -13.24
CA LEU A 37 -1.22 3.57 -12.44
C LEU A 37 -0.57 4.95 -12.47
N ASN A 38 0.76 5.01 -12.42
CA ASN A 38 1.48 6.28 -12.53
C ASN A 38 1.24 6.95 -13.88
N VAL A 39 1.22 6.17 -14.97
CA VAL A 39 0.91 6.73 -16.29
C VAL A 39 -0.50 7.29 -16.32
N ALA A 40 -1.47 6.57 -15.76
CA ALA A 40 -2.86 7.04 -15.68
C ALA A 40 -2.95 8.33 -14.87
N LEU A 41 -2.26 8.39 -13.73
CA LEU A 41 -2.25 9.56 -12.85
C LEU A 41 -1.63 10.78 -13.57
N GLU A 42 -0.52 10.59 -14.27
CA GLU A 42 0.11 11.66 -15.02
C GLU A 42 -0.81 12.19 -16.13
N ALA A 43 -1.54 11.30 -16.81
CA ALA A 43 -2.48 11.70 -17.84
C ALA A 43 -3.58 12.60 -17.27
N VAL A 44 -4.19 12.22 -16.13
CA VAL A 44 -5.25 13.03 -15.54
C VAL A 44 -4.71 14.33 -14.94
N LYS A 45 -3.49 14.32 -14.42
CA LYS A 45 -2.83 15.56 -13.97
C LYS A 45 -2.59 16.52 -15.12
N ALA A 46 -2.36 15.99 -16.32
CA ALA A 46 -2.16 16.81 -17.51
C ALA A 46 -3.48 17.29 -18.13
N GLY A 47 -4.61 16.94 -17.55
CA GLY A 47 -5.91 17.43 -17.96
C GLY A 47 -6.82 16.39 -18.60
N ALA A 48 -6.43 15.13 -18.70
CA ALA A 48 -7.32 14.10 -19.23
C ALA A 48 -8.51 13.91 -18.29
N GLU A 49 -9.70 13.78 -18.87
CA GLU A 49 -10.92 13.56 -18.08
C GLU A 49 -11.01 12.15 -17.53
N GLY A 50 -10.26 11.22 -18.11
CA GLY A 50 -10.18 9.85 -17.66
C GLY A 50 -9.05 9.13 -18.36
N TYR A 51 -8.87 7.85 -17.99
CA TYR A 51 -7.81 7.04 -18.57
C TYR A 51 -8.20 5.56 -18.48
N PRO A 52 -7.86 4.76 -19.49
CA PRO A 52 -8.16 3.33 -19.46
C PRO A 52 -7.44 2.62 -18.30
N TYR A 53 -8.18 1.89 -17.50
CA TYR A 53 -7.62 1.12 -16.40
C TYR A 53 -8.57 -0.03 -16.09
N HIS A 54 -8.19 -0.92 -15.19
CA HIS A 54 -9.05 -2.03 -14.79
C HIS A 54 -8.79 -2.43 -13.34
N ALA A 55 -9.84 -2.87 -12.68
CA ALA A 55 -9.73 -3.58 -11.40
C ALA A 55 -9.35 -5.04 -11.69
N ASP A 56 -8.97 -5.76 -10.65
CA ASP A 56 -8.56 -7.16 -10.79
C ASP A 56 -9.67 -8.01 -11.39
N GLY A 57 -9.33 -8.74 -12.45
CA GLY A 57 -10.25 -9.63 -13.10
C GLY A 57 -11.30 -8.95 -13.96
N GLU A 58 -11.28 -7.64 -14.03
CA GLU A 58 -12.26 -6.87 -14.79
C GLU A 58 -11.72 -6.45 -16.15
N LEU A 59 -12.65 -6.20 -17.06
CA LEU A 59 -12.29 -5.69 -18.38
C LEU A 59 -11.83 -4.25 -18.26
N CYS A 60 -10.82 -3.89 -19.08
CA CYS A 60 -10.35 -2.52 -19.15
C CYS A 60 -11.47 -1.58 -19.59
N ARG A 61 -11.61 -0.46 -18.91
CA ARG A 61 -12.57 0.59 -19.23
C ARG A 61 -12.00 1.95 -18.88
N VAL A 62 -12.63 3.01 -19.33
CA VAL A 62 -12.18 4.36 -18.99
C VAL A 62 -12.62 4.67 -17.56
N PHE A 63 -11.64 4.94 -16.69
CA PHE A 63 -11.89 5.43 -15.34
C PHE A 63 -11.86 6.95 -15.38
N SER A 64 -12.76 7.59 -14.63
CA SER A 64 -12.74 9.04 -14.51
C SER A 64 -11.48 9.52 -13.79
N ALA A 65 -11.15 10.80 -13.96
CA ALA A 65 -10.03 11.38 -13.23
C ALA A 65 -10.19 11.23 -11.71
N ALA A 66 -11.43 11.38 -11.21
CA ALA A 66 -11.72 11.18 -9.79
C ALA A 66 -11.41 9.76 -9.34
N ASP A 67 -11.78 8.77 -10.13
CA ASP A 67 -11.52 7.37 -9.80
C ASP A 67 -10.02 7.03 -9.89
N ILE A 68 -9.32 7.55 -10.90
CA ILE A 68 -7.86 7.36 -10.99
C ILE A 68 -7.17 7.95 -9.77
N ASN A 69 -7.58 9.15 -9.35
CA ASN A 69 -7.03 9.76 -8.14
C ASN A 69 -7.34 8.96 -6.88
N ALA A 70 -8.54 8.38 -6.78
CA ALA A 70 -8.91 7.54 -5.64
C ALA A 70 -8.05 6.27 -5.57
N VAL A 71 -7.87 5.60 -6.70
CA VAL A 71 -7.02 4.41 -6.77
C VAL A 71 -5.58 4.77 -6.43
N ALA A 72 -5.06 5.86 -6.97
CA ALA A 72 -3.69 6.29 -6.71
C ALA A 72 -3.49 6.63 -5.23
N ALA A 73 -4.43 7.33 -4.61
CA ALA A 73 -4.34 7.67 -3.19
C ALA A 73 -4.36 6.42 -2.31
N ALA A 74 -5.22 5.46 -2.62
CA ALA A 74 -5.28 4.19 -1.90
C ALA A 74 -3.98 3.40 -2.07
N ALA A 75 -3.41 3.39 -3.27
CA ALA A 75 -2.16 2.70 -3.55
C ALA A 75 -1.00 3.30 -2.75
N VAL A 76 -0.92 4.62 -2.67
CA VAL A 76 0.12 5.30 -1.88
C VAL A 76 -0.03 4.96 -0.39
N ALA A 77 -1.25 5.01 0.14
CA ALA A 77 -1.49 4.69 1.55
C ALA A 77 -1.14 3.22 1.86
N HIS A 78 -1.52 2.31 0.98
CA HIS A 78 -1.22 0.88 1.14
C HIS A 78 0.29 0.64 1.14
N LYS A 79 0.99 1.21 0.17
CA LYS A 79 2.44 1.08 0.05
C LYS A 79 3.16 1.69 1.24
N LEU A 80 2.74 2.86 1.66
CA LEU A 80 3.31 3.56 2.81
C LEU A 80 3.18 2.70 4.07
N TYR A 81 2.00 2.14 4.31
CA TYR A 81 1.77 1.28 5.47
C TYR A 81 2.72 0.08 5.46
N HIS A 82 2.78 -0.66 4.35
CA HIS A 82 3.59 -1.87 4.29
C HIS A 82 5.09 -1.56 4.38
N THR A 83 5.54 -0.50 3.73
CA THR A 83 6.95 -0.08 3.79
C THR A 83 7.37 0.31 5.20
N THR A 84 6.55 1.11 5.88
CA THR A 84 6.88 1.55 7.24
C THR A 84 6.76 0.40 8.23
N TYR A 85 5.73 -0.44 8.13
CA TYR A 85 5.60 -1.60 9.00
C TYR A 85 6.83 -2.52 8.87
N PHE A 86 7.22 -2.83 7.64
CA PHE A 86 8.35 -3.72 7.40
C PHE A 86 9.65 -3.15 7.99
N ASN A 87 9.88 -1.85 7.82
CA ASN A 87 11.05 -1.20 8.40
C ASN A 87 11.04 -1.31 9.93
N HIS A 88 9.90 -1.04 10.55
CA HIS A 88 9.80 -1.11 12.01
C HIS A 88 9.92 -2.55 12.53
N ALA A 89 9.38 -3.51 11.80
CA ALA A 89 9.53 -4.93 12.15
C ALA A 89 11.00 -5.37 12.07
N LYS A 90 11.74 -4.87 11.09
CA LYS A 90 13.18 -5.14 10.99
C LYS A 90 13.93 -4.54 12.19
N GLN A 91 13.58 -3.33 12.61
CA GLN A 91 14.19 -2.73 13.79
C GLN A 91 13.89 -3.54 15.05
N TRP A 92 12.67 -4.03 15.15
CA TRP A 92 12.27 -4.92 16.24
C TRP A 92 13.13 -6.18 16.25
N ALA A 93 13.29 -6.83 15.09
CA ALA A 93 14.11 -8.02 14.96
C ALA A 93 15.57 -7.75 15.37
N THR A 94 16.10 -6.58 15.02
CA THR A 94 17.46 -6.18 15.37
C THR A 94 17.63 -6.06 16.90
N ARG A 95 16.57 -5.68 17.62
CA ARG A 95 16.58 -5.55 19.08
C ARG A 95 16.40 -6.88 19.80
N ALA A 96 15.95 -7.92 19.11
CA ALA A 96 15.71 -9.22 19.74
C ALA A 96 17.02 -9.82 20.20
N LYS A 97 17.05 -10.32 21.44
CA LYS A 97 18.25 -10.86 22.07
C LYS A 97 18.20 -12.37 22.23
N THR A 98 17.04 -12.97 22.04
CA THR A 98 16.86 -14.41 22.18
C THR A 98 16.14 -14.96 20.97
N ALA A 99 16.26 -16.28 20.79
CA ALA A 99 15.55 -16.98 19.72
C ALA A 99 14.04 -16.91 19.94
N ASP A 100 13.59 -16.94 21.19
CA ASP A 100 12.17 -16.82 21.50
C ASP A 100 11.60 -15.46 21.14
N GLU A 101 12.33 -14.39 21.42
CA GLU A 101 11.93 -13.04 21.02
C GLU A 101 11.83 -12.94 19.51
N LEU A 102 12.85 -13.46 18.79
CA LEU A 102 12.88 -13.41 17.34
C LEU A 102 11.75 -14.22 16.73
N ALA A 103 11.42 -15.37 17.32
CA ALA A 103 10.33 -16.24 16.84
C ALA A 103 8.97 -15.56 16.92
N GLY A 104 8.79 -14.59 17.84
CA GLY A 104 7.54 -13.83 17.98
C GLY A 104 7.38 -12.74 16.93
N ILE A 105 8.42 -12.47 16.14
CA ILE A 105 8.40 -11.40 15.15
C ILE A 105 8.05 -11.98 13.79
N HIS A 106 6.80 -11.80 13.38
CA HIS A 106 6.32 -12.27 12.09
C HIS A 106 5.44 -11.19 11.45
N TYR A 107 5.22 -11.28 10.16
CA TYR A 107 4.38 -10.31 9.46
C TYR A 107 2.97 -10.29 10.09
N GLY A 108 2.49 -9.10 10.40
CA GLY A 108 1.20 -8.91 11.04
C GLY A 108 1.27 -8.91 12.56
N ALA A 109 2.42 -9.25 13.18
CA ALA A 109 2.57 -9.17 14.62
C ALA A 109 2.46 -7.72 15.09
N GLN A 110 1.89 -7.51 16.26
CA GLN A 110 1.77 -6.18 16.85
C GLN A 110 3.15 -5.68 17.26
N LEU A 111 3.52 -4.51 16.77
CA LEU A 111 4.80 -3.90 17.11
C LEU A 111 4.86 -3.51 18.58
N PRO A 112 6.06 -3.49 19.20
CA PRO A 112 6.24 -2.87 20.51
C PRO A 112 5.71 -1.44 20.51
N GLU A 113 5.25 -0.98 21.64
CA GLU A 113 4.58 0.32 21.77
C GLU A 113 5.37 1.49 21.19
N ASP A 114 6.67 1.54 21.44
CA ASP A 114 7.51 2.62 20.95
C ASP A 114 7.65 2.62 19.44
N LEU A 115 7.76 1.44 18.83
CA LEU A 115 7.84 1.30 17.37
C LEU A 115 6.50 1.60 16.72
N ALA A 116 5.41 1.13 17.33
CA ALA A 116 4.06 1.41 16.84
C ALA A 116 3.78 2.92 16.86
N ALA A 117 4.18 3.60 17.94
CA ALA A 117 4.00 5.04 18.05
C ALA A 117 4.83 5.79 16.99
N ASN A 118 6.06 5.36 16.76
CA ASN A 118 6.90 5.98 15.74
C ASN A 118 6.36 5.77 14.33
N MET A 119 5.86 4.57 14.05
CA MET A 119 5.25 4.27 12.77
C MET A 119 4.04 5.17 12.50
N ALA A 120 3.16 5.32 13.49
CA ALA A 120 2.00 6.19 13.38
C ALA A 120 2.41 7.64 13.11
N LYS A 121 3.45 8.10 13.78
CA LYS A 121 3.97 9.46 13.61
C LYS A 121 4.52 9.68 12.19
N VAL A 122 5.29 8.70 11.69
CA VAL A 122 5.87 8.78 10.35
C VAL A 122 4.75 8.81 9.30
N ILE A 123 3.77 7.93 9.41
CA ILE A 123 2.66 7.88 8.47
C ILE A 123 1.87 9.21 8.48
N ALA A 124 1.58 9.72 9.67
CA ALA A 124 0.85 10.98 9.80
C ALA A 124 1.59 12.15 9.14
N SER A 125 2.92 12.15 9.20
CA SER A 125 3.72 13.26 8.67
C SER A 125 3.65 13.36 7.13
N VAL A 126 3.40 12.26 6.43
CA VAL A 126 3.29 12.26 4.96
C VAL A 126 1.85 12.24 4.47
N SER A 127 0.89 12.02 5.37
CA SER A 127 -0.52 12.03 4.98
C SER A 127 -1.11 13.45 4.94
N GLY A 128 -0.28 14.48 5.15
CA GLY A 128 -0.72 15.87 5.11
C GLY A 128 -1.54 16.30 6.31
N GLN A 129 -1.43 15.59 7.39
CA GLN A 129 -2.21 15.82 8.59
C GLN A 129 -1.42 16.52 9.69
#